data_d5e53869028b745de717cb19ae372069
#
_entry.id   d5e53869028b745de717cb19ae372069
#
_cell.length_a   1.000
_cell.length_b   1.000
_cell.length_c   1.000
_cell.angle_alpha   90.00
_cell.angle_beta   90.00
_cell.angle_gamma   90.00
#
_symmetry.space_group_name_H-M   'P 1'
#
loop_
_entity.id
_entity.type
_entity.pdbx_description
1 polymer ?
#
loop_
_entity_poly.entity_id
_entity_poly.type
_entity_poly.pdbx_seq_one_letter_code
_entity_poly.pdbx_strand_id
1 'polypeptide(L)'
;MAPTFPAGQSGGREDACVFVDSGPFSYDRLTGLSRYTARLTLALAQKVPIRFFSESQGMELIAPSDLDWSQDQDLADWSRRIWRSPRTPLQAAPSNSIGLYCTLRPPNHHFPFEVSVLHDFSPYTVPHTHLEKTRKLFGGFFSKALPVSDVAIAVSHSTKADAAWLSPMDPDRVIVAHSGPSLCVEKHEHPRKVRRRPNVGLVVSTLEPRKNAQFLFDWFLNSQVVPANAELWWVGPMGWLTSHREMKGARKAGRRIRFLGVVSDSELCKLYQTAGWSIYPSLYEGFGFPVLDALRHGAPVLTSGNSSTREFESPGLHFFDPYDASTVDDAWQALKAEGPVAIPKEPLDRLYSWENVARTVLEAHRRSRVEADPGSSWAA
;
A
#
# COMPACT_ATOMS: atom_id res chain seq x y z
N MET A 1 6.37 1.11 -27.76
CA MET A 1 7.50 2.01 -28.06
C MET A 1 7.98 2.56 -26.74
N ALA A 2 9.26 2.33 -26.39
CA ALA A 2 9.85 2.96 -25.22
C ALA A 2 9.79 4.48 -25.41
N PRO A 3 9.51 5.29 -24.37
CA PRO A 3 9.64 6.73 -24.49
C PRO A 3 11.13 7.03 -24.77
N THR A 4 11.46 7.34 -26.03
CA THR A 4 12.71 7.95 -26.38
C THR A 4 12.68 9.36 -25.83
N PHE A 5 13.36 9.60 -24.72
CA PHE A 5 13.62 10.95 -24.26
C PHE A 5 14.47 11.65 -25.32
N PRO A 6 14.10 12.87 -25.76
CA PRO A 6 14.88 13.58 -26.74
C PRO A 6 16.28 13.81 -26.20
N ALA A 7 17.29 13.38 -26.95
CA ALA A 7 18.67 13.69 -26.68
C ALA A 7 18.89 15.21 -26.86
N GLY A 8 19.29 15.89 -25.78
CA GLY A 8 20.05 17.11 -25.83
C GLY A 8 19.36 18.35 -26.40
N GLN A 9 18.74 19.14 -25.53
CA GLN A 9 18.90 20.60 -25.63
C GLN A 9 19.76 21.05 -24.45
N SER A 10 20.93 21.50 -24.77
CA SER A 10 21.92 22.10 -23.89
C SER A 10 21.41 23.43 -23.35
N GLY A 11 21.36 23.55 -22.04
CA GLY A 11 21.16 24.84 -21.34
C GLY A 11 19.92 24.88 -20.47
N GLY A 12 19.99 24.41 -19.22
CA GLY A 12 18.99 24.61 -18.19
C GLY A 12 18.80 23.38 -17.32
N ARG A 13 19.06 23.51 -16.04
CA ARG A 13 18.79 22.60 -14.90
C ARG A 13 18.62 21.12 -15.28
N GLU A 14 19.62 20.30 -15.00
CA GLU A 14 19.51 18.84 -15.13
C GLU A 14 18.23 18.35 -14.42
N ASP A 15 17.34 17.68 -15.13
CA ASP A 15 16.13 17.10 -14.54
C ASP A 15 16.52 16.08 -13.46
N ALA A 16 15.75 16.06 -12.36
CA ALA A 16 15.96 15.11 -11.28
C ALA A 16 15.87 13.67 -11.79
N CYS A 17 16.74 12.79 -11.33
CA CYS A 17 16.68 11.36 -11.57
C CYS A 17 16.34 10.63 -10.26
N VAL A 18 15.32 9.78 -10.27
CA VAL A 18 14.94 8.99 -9.09
C VAL A 18 15.55 7.60 -9.16
N PHE A 19 16.31 7.27 -8.13
CA PHE A 19 16.85 5.95 -7.88
C PHE A 19 15.93 5.22 -6.89
N VAL A 20 15.31 4.14 -7.32
CA VAL A 20 14.35 3.36 -6.53
C VAL A 20 15.04 2.13 -5.96
N ASP A 21 14.93 1.93 -4.64
CA ASP A 21 15.38 0.68 -4.01
C ASP A 21 14.57 -0.50 -4.54
N SER A 22 15.27 -1.51 -5.03
CA SER A 22 14.69 -2.73 -5.59
C SER A 22 14.38 -3.81 -4.55
N GLY A 23 14.74 -3.61 -3.30
CA GLY A 23 14.50 -4.57 -2.21
C GLY A 23 13.05 -5.08 -2.13
N PRO A 24 12.02 -4.23 -2.32
CA PRO A 24 10.62 -4.68 -2.38
C PRO A 24 10.30 -5.70 -3.49
N PHE A 25 11.11 -5.79 -4.52
CA PHE A 25 10.92 -6.73 -5.64
C PHE A 25 11.60 -8.09 -5.43
N SER A 26 12.30 -8.27 -4.31
CA SER A 26 12.99 -9.53 -3.97
C SER A 26 12.04 -10.70 -3.63
N TYR A 27 10.76 -10.41 -3.40
CA TYR A 27 9.78 -11.42 -3.05
C TYR A 27 9.28 -12.19 -4.28
N ASP A 28 9.09 -13.50 -4.15
CA ASP A 28 8.58 -14.36 -5.23
C ASP A 28 7.15 -13.99 -5.66
N ARG A 29 6.45 -13.23 -4.86
CA ARG A 29 5.07 -12.77 -5.11
C ARG A 29 4.90 -11.31 -4.74
N LEU A 30 3.98 -10.63 -5.39
CA LEU A 30 3.62 -9.26 -5.04
C LEU A 30 3.01 -9.19 -3.63
N THR A 31 3.60 -8.35 -2.82
CA THR A 31 3.09 -7.92 -1.52
C THR A 31 2.47 -6.53 -1.63
N GLY A 32 1.83 -6.04 -0.57
CA GLY A 32 1.39 -4.63 -0.52
C GLY A 32 2.54 -3.64 -0.74
N LEU A 33 3.73 -3.95 -0.18
CA LEU A 33 4.94 -3.14 -0.34
C LEU A 33 5.47 -3.15 -1.78
N SER A 34 5.51 -4.32 -2.42
CA SER A 34 5.93 -4.43 -3.83
C SER A 34 4.97 -3.68 -4.75
N ARG A 35 3.66 -3.77 -4.50
CA ARG A 35 2.63 -3.04 -5.26
C ARG A 35 2.77 -1.53 -5.09
N TYR A 36 2.97 -1.07 -3.86
CA TYR A 36 3.22 0.34 -3.58
C TYR A 36 4.42 0.85 -4.37
N THR A 37 5.57 0.16 -4.23
CA THR A 37 6.82 0.54 -4.89
C THR A 37 6.65 0.58 -6.41
N ALA A 38 6.07 -0.47 -7.00
CA ALA A 38 5.84 -0.54 -8.44
C ALA A 38 4.94 0.60 -8.95
N ARG A 39 3.79 0.82 -8.31
CA ARG A 39 2.83 1.86 -8.70
C ARG A 39 3.42 3.27 -8.58
N LEU A 40 4.11 3.56 -7.47
CA LEU A 40 4.79 4.85 -7.31
C LEU A 40 5.89 5.04 -8.35
N THR A 41 6.69 4.01 -8.61
CA THR A 41 7.74 4.04 -9.63
C THR A 41 7.18 4.36 -11.01
N LEU A 42 6.07 3.71 -11.40
CA LEU A 42 5.41 3.96 -12.68
C LEU A 42 4.86 5.39 -12.79
N ALA A 43 4.31 5.93 -11.69
CA ALA A 43 3.83 7.31 -11.66
C ALA A 43 4.98 8.33 -11.76
N LEU A 44 6.12 8.05 -11.10
CA LEU A 44 7.33 8.86 -11.21
C LEU A 44 7.94 8.80 -12.61
N ALA A 45 7.94 7.64 -13.26
CA ALA A 45 8.49 7.44 -14.60
C ALA A 45 7.78 8.28 -15.69
N GLN A 46 6.56 8.74 -15.43
CA GLN A 46 5.84 9.68 -16.31
C GLN A 46 6.38 11.12 -16.21
N LYS A 47 7.24 11.40 -15.24
CA LYS A 47 7.68 12.77 -14.90
C LYS A 47 9.19 12.95 -14.95
N VAL A 48 9.95 11.91 -14.58
CA VAL A 48 11.41 11.95 -14.43
C VAL A 48 12.05 10.62 -14.80
N PRO A 49 13.35 10.60 -15.20
CA PRO A 49 14.09 9.37 -15.38
C PRO A 49 14.12 8.51 -14.10
N ILE A 50 13.94 7.20 -14.27
CA ILE A 50 14.00 6.22 -13.17
C ILE A 50 15.20 5.31 -13.38
N ARG A 51 15.88 5.02 -12.27
CA ARG A 51 16.89 3.98 -12.14
C ARG A 51 16.59 3.11 -10.94
N PHE A 52 17.12 1.90 -10.92
CA PHE A 52 16.98 1.00 -9.78
C PHE A 52 18.33 0.74 -9.14
N PHE A 53 18.32 0.60 -7.82
CA PHE A 53 19.51 0.21 -7.09
C PHE A 53 19.20 -0.87 -6.05
N SER A 54 20.24 -1.51 -5.55
CA SER A 54 20.21 -2.43 -4.42
C SER A 54 21.40 -2.18 -3.52
N GLU A 55 21.22 -2.42 -2.23
CA GLU A 55 22.30 -2.29 -1.23
C GLU A 55 22.66 -3.64 -0.58
N SER A 56 22.27 -4.76 -1.17
CA SER A 56 22.45 -6.09 -0.56
C SER A 56 23.93 -6.51 -0.37
N GLN A 57 24.83 -6.06 -1.25
CA GLN A 57 26.27 -6.35 -1.24
C GLN A 57 27.12 -5.11 -1.52
N GLY A 58 26.65 -3.93 -1.06
CA GLY A 58 27.14 -2.62 -1.45
C GLY A 58 26.16 -1.92 -2.40
N MET A 59 26.44 -0.68 -2.76
CA MET A 59 25.59 0.06 -3.69
C MET A 59 25.75 -0.48 -5.10
N GLU A 60 24.69 -1.04 -5.66
CA GLU A 60 24.66 -1.60 -7.01
C GLU A 60 23.55 -0.93 -7.82
N LEU A 61 23.87 -0.50 -9.04
CA LEU A 61 22.90 -0.10 -10.06
C LEU A 61 22.32 -1.34 -10.73
N ILE A 62 21.01 -1.40 -10.86
CA ILE A 62 20.29 -2.44 -11.58
C ILE A 62 19.82 -1.87 -12.92
N ALA A 63 20.19 -2.53 -14.01
CA ALA A 63 19.90 -2.11 -15.37
C ALA A 63 18.94 -3.08 -16.07
N PRO A 64 17.62 -2.96 -15.86
CA PRO A 64 16.65 -3.77 -16.59
C PRO A 64 16.59 -3.33 -18.05
N SER A 65 16.50 -4.30 -18.95
CA SER A 65 16.22 -4.07 -20.38
C SER A 65 14.71 -4.14 -20.63
N ASP A 66 14.23 -3.35 -21.59
CA ASP A 66 12.90 -3.45 -22.18
C ASP A 66 11.73 -3.47 -21.17
N LEU A 67 11.80 -2.61 -20.14
CA LEU A 67 10.69 -2.45 -19.20
C LEU A 67 9.51 -1.75 -19.88
N ASP A 68 8.33 -2.31 -19.69
CA ASP A 68 7.07 -1.62 -19.97
C ASP A 68 6.77 -0.63 -18.85
N TRP A 69 6.63 0.65 -19.16
CA TRP A 69 6.32 1.73 -18.23
C TRP A 69 4.83 2.11 -18.22
N SER A 70 3.99 1.33 -18.87
CA SER A 70 2.54 1.53 -18.81
C SER A 70 1.98 1.23 -17.41
N GLN A 71 0.88 1.89 -17.05
CA GLN A 71 0.24 1.71 -15.76
C GLN A 71 -0.52 0.38 -15.63
N ASP A 72 -0.81 -0.26 -16.75
CA ASP A 72 -1.69 -1.43 -16.84
C ASP A 72 -0.95 -2.74 -17.07
N GLN A 73 0.36 -2.76 -16.95
CA GLN A 73 1.20 -3.94 -17.08
C GLN A 73 1.02 -4.97 -15.96
N ASP A 74 1.53 -6.18 -16.15
CA ASP A 74 1.64 -7.19 -15.09
C ASP A 74 2.76 -6.80 -14.11
N LEU A 75 2.36 -6.29 -12.93
CA LEU A 75 3.31 -5.85 -11.91
C LEU A 75 4.18 -6.99 -11.37
N ALA A 76 3.70 -8.24 -11.38
CA ALA A 76 4.48 -9.36 -10.88
C ALA A 76 5.63 -9.71 -11.84
N ASP A 77 5.35 -9.72 -13.14
CA ASP A 77 6.39 -9.94 -14.16
C ASP A 77 7.37 -8.76 -14.20
N TRP A 78 6.86 -7.54 -14.18
CA TRP A 78 7.64 -6.32 -14.15
C TRP A 78 8.63 -6.27 -12.97
N SER A 79 8.15 -6.56 -11.75
CA SER A 79 8.99 -6.60 -10.55
C SER A 79 10.07 -7.69 -10.64
N ARG A 80 9.73 -8.87 -11.15
CA ARG A 80 10.70 -9.97 -11.34
C ARG A 80 11.79 -9.61 -12.36
N ARG A 81 11.45 -8.92 -13.45
CA ARG A 81 12.42 -8.45 -14.43
C ARG A 81 13.43 -7.50 -13.79
N ILE A 82 12.99 -6.53 -13.00
CA ILE A 82 13.89 -5.63 -12.28
C ILE A 82 14.80 -6.41 -11.34
N TRP A 83 14.23 -7.25 -10.49
CA TRP A 83 15.01 -8.00 -9.49
C TRP A 83 16.08 -8.90 -10.08
N ARG A 84 15.79 -9.53 -11.24
CA ARG A 84 16.69 -10.45 -11.93
C ARG A 84 17.65 -9.77 -12.92
N SER A 85 17.57 -8.47 -13.08
CA SER A 85 18.40 -7.73 -14.03
C SER A 85 19.87 -7.67 -13.59
N PRO A 86 20.81 -7.50 -14.53
CA PRO A 86 22.22 -7.35 -14.24
C PRO A 86 22.51 -6.21 -13.28
N ARG A 87 23.53 -6.37 -12.46
CA ARG A 87 23.95 -5.42 -11.44
C ARG A 87 25.38 -4.95 -11.71
N THR A 88 25.62 -3.67 -11.48
CA THR A 88 26.94 -3.06 -11.58
C THR A 88 27.19 -2.15 -10.38
N PRO A 89 28.43 -2.05 -9.87
CA PRO A 89 28.72 -1.16 -8.77
C PRO A 89 28.32 0.30 -9.07
N LEU A 90 27.60 0.90 -8.13
CA LEU A 90 27.29 2.34 -8.16
C LEU A 90 28.36 3.10 -7.39
N GLN A 91 29.28 3.75 -8.11
CA GLN A 91 30.40 4.45 -7.49
C GLN A 91 30.01 5.79 -6.84
N ALA A 92 29.15 6.55 -7.52
CA ALA A 92 28.59 7.80 -7.00
C ALA A 92 27.23 8.10 -7.63
N ALA A 93 26.32 8.67 -6.85
CA ALA A 93 25.05 9.17 -7.35
C ALA A 93 25.23 10.56 -7.97
N PRO A 94 24.56 10.89 -9.09
CA PRO A 94 24.57 12.23 -9.68
C PRO A 94 24.07 13.29 -8.68
N SER A 95 24.56 14.53 -8.84
CA SER A 95 24.26 15.65 -7.92
C SER A 95 22.77 16.02 -7.81
N ASN A 96 21.98 15.66 -8.82
CA ASN A 96 20.53 15.91 -8.87
C ASN A 96 19.71 14.61 -8.75
N SER A 97 20.19 13.65 -7.95
CA SER A 97 19.50 12.39 -7.76
C SER A 97 18.72 12.30 -6.45
N ILE A 98 17.62 11.60 -6.50
CA ILE A 98 16.75 11.29 -5.36
C ILE A 98 16.84 9.80 -5.09
N GLY A 99 17.28 9.39 -3.90
CA GLY A 99 17.18 8.01 -3.40
C GLY A 99 15.80 7.78 -2.82
N LEU A 100 15.05 6.80 -3.35
CA LEU A 100 13.70 6.45 -2.88
C LEU A 100 13.68 5.07 -2.25
N TYR A 101 13.43 5.01 -0.96
CA TYR A 101 13.30 3.80 -0.17
C TYR A 101 11.83 3.56 0.19
N CYS A 102 11.20 2.61 -0.46
CA CYS A 102 9.80 2.24 -0.21
C CYS A 102 9.63 1.18 0.89
N THR A 103 10.71 0.76 1.54
CA THR A 103 10.72 -0.17 2.68
C THR A 103 11.78 0.24 3.69
N LEU A 104 12.39 -0.75 4.34
CA LEU A 104 13.51 -0.49 5.24
C LEU A 104 14.74 0.01 4.46
N ARG A 105 15.42 0.99 5.00
CA ARG A 105 16.68 1.49 4.51
C ARG A 105 17.80 1.27 5.54
N PRO A 106 19.08 1.27 5.13
CA PRO A 106 20.20 1.34 6.06
C PRO A 106 20.33 2.73 6.71
N PRO A 107 21.13 2.84 7.78
CA PRO A 107 21.35 4.11 8.46
C PRO A 107 22.37 5.04 7.76
N ASN A 108 22.80 4.72 6.54
CA ASN A 108 23.75 5.50 5.77
C ASN A 108 23.04 6.34 4.72
N HIS A 109 23.56 7.54 4.47
CA HIS A 109 23.09 8.44 3.42
C HIS A 109 23.93 8.23 2.14
N HIS A 110 23.28 7.96 1.00
CA HIS A 110 23.94 7.58 -0.26
C HIS A 110 23.63 8.50 -1.43
N PHE A 111 22.50 9.18 -1.38
CA PHE A 111 22.05 10.08 -2.45
C PHE A 111 21.99 11.52 -1.95
N PRO A 112 22.18 12.53 -2.82
CA PRO A 112 22.11 13.95 -2.45
C PRO A 112 20.79 14.34 -1.77
N PHE A 113 19.71 13.63 -2.04
CA PHE A 113 18.42 13.77 -1.37
C PHE A 113 17.76 12.39 -1.24
N GLU A 114 17.28 12.07 -0.06
CA GLU A 114 16.72 10.73 0.22
C GLU A 114 15.33 10.80 0.82
N VAL A 115 14.44 10.00 0.25
CA VAL A 115 13.04 9.87 0.66
C VAL A 115 12.77 8.46 1.16
N SER A 116 12.24 8.34 2.38
CA SER A 116 11.69 7.09 2.89
C SER A 116 10.18 7.10 2.86
N VAL A 117 9.56 5.94 2.56
CA VAL A 117 8.12 5.76 2.69
C VAL A 117 7.81 5.07 4.01
N LEU A 118 6.93 5.68 4.79
CA LEU A 118 6.41 5.15 6.04
C LEU A 118 5.06 4.48 5.80
N HIS A 119 5.04 3.15 5.90
CA HIS A 119 3.81 2.38 5.73
C HIS A 119 3.00 2.30 7.01
N ASP A 120 3.60 1.90 8.13
CA ASP A 120 2.95 1.84 9.43
C ASP A 120 3.96 1.69 10.58
N PHE A 121 3.45 1.82 11.80
CA PHE A 121 4.15 1.55 13.05
C PHE A 121 3.58 0.34 13.78
N SER A 122 2.91 -0.57 13.09
CA SER A 122 2.26 -1.74 13.70
C SER A 122 3.18 -2.61 14.57
N PRO A 123 4.51 -2.72 14.33
CA PRO A 123 5.41 -3.40 15.26
C PRO A 123 5.49 -2.76 16.66
N TYR A 124 5.10 -1.50 16.79
CA TYR A 124 5.03 -0.78 18.05
C TYR A 124 3.60 -0.64 18.60
N THR A 125 2.63 -0.33 17.72
CA THR A 125 1.24 -0.08 18.13
C THR A 125 0.49 -1.37 18.49
N VAL A 126 0.78 -2.48 17.78
CA VAL A 126 0.20 -3.82 18.03
C VAL A 126 1.29 -4.90 18.09
N PRO A 127 2.27 -4.78 19.01
CA PRO A 127 3.49 -5.60 19.02
C PRO A 127 3.23 -7.10 19.17
N HIS A 128 2.13 -7.49 19.80
CA HIS A 128 1.74 -8.89 20.01
C HIS A 128 1.38 -9.61 18.70
N THR A 129 1.15 -8.86 17.62
CA THR A 129 0.85 -9.41 16.29
C THR A 129 2.10 -9.65 15.44
N HIS A 130 3.27 -9.30 15.95
CA HIS A 130 4.54 -9.39 15.24
C HIS A 130 5.55 -10.32 15.93
N LEU A 131 6.40 -10.95 15.12
CA LEU A 131 7.54 -11.72 15.62
C LEU A 131 8.56 -10.77 16.29
N GLU A 132 9.24 -11.25 17.32
CA GLU A 132 10.25 -10.46 18.03
C GLU A 132 11.35 -9.93 17.09
N LYS A 133 11.82 -10.80 16.17
CA LYS A 133 12.80 -10.39 15.15
C LYS A 133 12.32 -9.23 14.28
N THR A 134 11.03 -9.23 13.91
CA THR A 134 10.42 -8.13 13.14
C THR A 134 10.38 -6.85 13.96
N ARG A 135 9.96 -6.92 15.21
CA ARG A 135 9.94 -5.75 16.12
C ARG A 135 11.33 -5.15 16.32
N LYS A 136 12.37 -5.98 16.50
CA LYS A 136 13.76 -5.52 16.61
C LYS A 136 14.25 -4.86 15.33
N LEU A 137 13.95 -5.45 14.18
CA LEU A 137 14.33 -4.90 12.87
C LEU A 137 13.70 -3.52 12.63
N PHE A 138 12.39 -3.40 12.81
CA PHE A 138 11.68 -2.13 12.67
C PHE A 138 12.08 -1.11 13.75
N GLY A 139 12.39 -1.57 14.98
CA GLY A 139 12.92 -0.70 16.03
C GLY A 139 14.23 -0.04 15.63
N GLY A 140 15.14 -0.79 15.02
CA GLY A 140 16.38 -0.24 14.45
C GLY A 140 16.12 0.73 13.30
N PHE A 141 15.16 0.41 12.43
CA PHE A 141 14.77 1.28 11.33
C PHE A 141 14.20 2.61 11.85
N PHE A 142 13.17 2.58 12.69
CA PHE A 142 12.51 3.80 13.17
C PHE A 142 13.43 4.71 13.99
N SER A 143 14.36 4.14 14.78
CA SER A 143 15.21 4.91 15.67
C SER A 143 16.51 5.40 15.02
N LYS A 144 17.05 4.72 14.01
CA LYS A 144 18.39 5.00 13.46
C LYS A 144 18.40 5.28 11.96
N ALA A 145 17.65 4.51 11.17
CA ALA A 145 17.70 4.62 9.73
C ALA A 145 16.73 5.68 9.17
N LEU A 146 15.50 5.69 9.67
CA LEU A 146 14.50 6.67 9.23
C LEU A 146 14.93 8.12 9.42
N PRO A 147 15.51 8.56 10.56
CA PRO A 147 15.94 9.95 10.77
C PRO A 147 17.03 10.43 9.82
N VAL A 148 17.74 9.52 9.15
CA VAL A 148 18.77 9.86 8.15
C VAL A 148 18.16 10.37 6.85
N SER A 149 16.92 9.98 6.52
CA SER A 149 16.21 10.47 5.31
C SER A 149 15.98 11.98 5.40
N ASP A 150 16.09 12.68 4.27
CA ASP A 150 15.77 14.12 4.21
C ASP A 150 14.28 14.36 4.44
N VAL A 151 13.44 13.50 3.86
CA VAL A 151 11.98 13.52 4.00
C VAL A 151 11.44 12.10 4.14
N ALA A 152 10.37 11.95 4.93
CA ALA A 152 9.56 10.75 4.95
C ALA A 152 8.16 11.02 4.39
N ILE A 153 7.67 10.11 3.53
CA ILE A 153 6.30 10.14 3.02
C ILE A 153 5.47 9.16 3.84
N ALA A 154 4.60 9.69 4.69
CA ALA A 154 3.62 8.88 5.42
C ALA A 154 2.41 8.58 4.54
N VAL A 155 1.99 7.32 4.49
CA VAL A 155 0.87 6.87 3.64
C VAL A 155 -0.50 7.31 4.14
N SER A 156 -0.56 7.87 5.37
CA SER A 156 -1.79 8.36 6.01
C SER A 156 -1.46 9.39 7.10
N HIS A 157 -2.47 10.14 7.55
CA HIS A 157 -2.35 11.02 8.72
C HIS A 157 -2.11 10.23 10.00
N SER A 158 -2.73 9.05 10.14
CA SER A 158 -2.48 8.12 11.24
C SER A 158 -1.01 7.73 11.32
N THR A 159 -0.39 7.34 10.20
CA THR A 159 1.04 7.01 10.14
C THR A 159 1.94 8.21 10.45
N LYS A 160 1.57 9.43 10.01
CA LYS A 160 2.30 10.65 10.38
C LYS A 160 2.20 10.92 11.89
N ALA A 161 1.02 10.78 12.47
CA ALA A 161 0.83 10.97 13.90
C ALA A 161 1.66 9.98 14.72
N ASP A 162 1.69 8.70 14.32
CA ASP A 162 2.54 7.70 14.97
C ASP A 162 4.04 8.02 14.83
N ALA A 163 4.47 8.51 13.67
CA ALA A 163 5.86 8.91 13.45
C ALA A 163 6.31 10.00 14.44
N ALA A 164 5.43 10.96 14.73
CA ALA A 164 5.71 12.04 15.68
C ALA A 164 5.93 11.55 17.13
N TRP A 165 5.34 10.40 17.49
CA TRP A 165 5.46 9.82 18.83
C TRP A 165 6.50 8.69 18.92
N LEU A 166 6.69 7.94 17.84
CA LEU A 166 7.42 6.66 17.86
C LEU A 166 8.76 6.71 17.12
N SER A 167 9.11 7.86 16.51
CA SER A 167 10.37 8.06 15.82
C SER A 167 11.03 9.37 16.29
N PRO A 168 12.38 9.44 16.37
CA PRO A 168 13.11 10.67 16.60
C PRO A 168 13.20 11.58 15.36
N MET A 169 12.56 11.20 14.24
CA MET A 169 12.52 12.04 13.04
C MET A 169 11.68 13.29 13.30
N ASP A 170 12.16 14.44 12.85
CA ASP A 170 11.42 15.70 12.92
C ASP A 170 10.05 15.57 12.21
N PRO A 171 8.91 15.82 12.89
CA PRO A 171 7.58 15.74 12.30
C PRO A 171 7.36 16.65 11.08
N ASP A 172 8.09 17.76 10.97
CA ASP A 172 8.02 18.69 9.82
C ASP A 172 8.63 18.08 8.57
N ARG A 173 9.51 17.09 8.72
CA ARG A 173 10.09 16.30 7.61
C ARG A 173 9.19 15.11 7.21
N VAL A 174 8.06 14.90 7.88
CA VAL A 174 7.11 13.84 7.55
C VAL A 174 5.91 14.45 6.81
N ILE A 175 5.79 14.14 5.52
CA ILE A 175 4.74 14.65 4.63
C ILE A 175 3.72 13.55 4.38
N VAL A 176 2.43 13.84 4.50
CA VAL A 176 1.37 12.88 4.16
C VAL A 176 1.14 12.89 2.66
N ALA A 177 1.17 11.69 2.06
CA ALA A 177 0.68 11.45 0.71
C ALA A 177 -0.06 10.12 0.67
N HIS A 178 -1.39 10.19 0.63
CA HIS A 178 -2.22 8.98 0.58
C HIS A 178 -1.91 8.17 -0.67
N SER A 179 -1.79 6.86 -0.48
CA SER A 179 -1.50 5.92 -1.57
C SER A 179 -2.61 5.93 -2.63
N GLY A 180 -2.26 5.66 -3.86
CA GLY A 180 -3.22 5.31 -4.90
C GLY A 180 -3.74 3.86 -4.72
N PRO A 181 -4.65 3.41 -5.57
CA PRO A 181 -5.22 2.05 -5.51
C PRO A 181 -4.16 0.98 -5.84
N SER A 182 -4.32 -0.20 -5.24
CA SER A 182 -3.40 -1.31 -5.52
C SER A 182 -3.69 -2.00 -6.85
N LEU A 183 -4.94 -1.96 -7.31
CA LEU A 183 -5.43 -2.57 -8.54
C LEU A 183 -5.75 -1.52 -9.61
N CYS A 184 -5.52 -1.88 -10.87
CA CYS A 184 -5.98 -1.10 -12.01
C CYS A 184 -7.41 -1.53 -12.36
N VAL A 185 -8.40 -0.74 -11.92
CA VAL A 185 -9.81 -1.06 -12.14
C VAL A 185 -10.17 -1.00 -13.62
N GLU A 186 -9.63 -0.01 -14.34
CA GLU A 186 -9.92 0.24 -15.75
C GLU A 186 -9.52 -0.93 -16.66
N LYS A 187 -8.39 -1.57 -16.36
CA LYS A 187 -7.91 -2.75 -17.10
C LYS A 187 -8.84 -3.97 -16.95
N HIS A 188 -9.50 -4.07 -15.80
CA HIS A 188 -10.27 -5.26 -15.41
C HIS A 188 -11.77 -4.97 -15.31
N GLU A 189 -12.22 -3.82 -15.83
CA GLU A 189 -13.65 -3.58 -15.99
C GLU A 189 -14.24 -4.58 -16.98
N HIS A 190 -15.13 -5.42 -16.48
CA HIS A 190 -15.89 -6.32 -17.34
C HIS A 190 -17.05 -5.54 -17.98
N PRO A 191 -17.20 -5.59 -19.32
CA PRO A 191 -18.28 -4.87 -20.03
C PRO A 191 -19.68 -5.37 -19.67
N ARG A 192 -19.81 -6.53 -19.03
CA ARG A 192 -21.08 -7.04 -18.51
C ARG A 192 -21.23 -6.62 -17.05
N LYS A 193 -22.36 -5.97 -16.71
CA LYS A 193 -22.75 -5.69 -15.32
C LYS A 193 -22.76 -7.01 -14.53
N VAL A 194 -21.74 -7.21 -13.71
CA VAL A 194 -21.68 -8.37 -12.81
C VAL A 194 -22.74 -8.16 -11.74
N ARG A 195 -23.66 -9.13 -11.62
CA ARG A 195 -24.67 -9.10 -10.56
C ARG A 195 -24.00 -9.41 -9.22
N ARG A 196 -24.04 -8.45 -8.29
CA ARG A 196 -23.55 -8.68 -6.93
C ARG A 196 -24.34 -9.77 -6.23
N ARG A 197 -23.65 -10.54 -5.41
CA ARG A 197 -24.22 -11.59 -4.56
C ARG A 197 -24.39 -11.04 -3.13
N PRO A 198 -25.58 -10.59 -2.72
CA PRO A 198 -25.79 -9.86 -1.45
C PRO A 198 -25.36 -10.65 -0.20
N ASN A 199 -25.38 -11.99 -0.28
CA ASN A 199 -25.01 -12.88 0.82
C ASN A 199 -23.53 -13.28 0.81
N VAL A 200 -22.70 -12.68 -0.06
CA VAL A 200 -21.26 -12.97 -0.12
C VAL A 200 -20.48 -11.79 0.42
N GLY A 201 -19.74 -12.02 1.50
CA GLY A 201 -18.71 -11.11 2.02
C GLY A 201 -17.32 -11.45 1.50
N LEU A 202 -16.49 -10.44 1.25
CA LEU A 202 -15.13 -10.60 0.77
C LEU A 202 -14.13 -10.04 1.79
N VAL A 203 -13.11 -10.83 2.11
CA VAL A 203 -11.92 -10.42 2.84
C VAL A 203 -10.71 -10.57 1.94
N VAL A 204 -9.93 -9.52 1.77
CA VAL A 204 -8.68 -9.56 1.01
C VAL A 204 -7.54 -9.21 1.93
N SER A 205 -6.83 -10.22 2.41
CA SER A 205 -5.66 -10.01 3.27
C SER A 205 -4.83 -11.29 3.44
N THR A 206 -3.57 -11.12 3.82
CA THR A 206 -2.79 -12.21 4.40
C THR A 206 -3.46 -12.67 5.70
N LEU A 207 -3.55 -13.98 5.92
CA LEU A 207 -4.08 -14.52 7.18
C LEU A 207 -3.00 -14.41 8.25
N GLU A 208 -3.04 -13.34 9.04
CA GLU A 208 -2.07 -13.00 10.07
C GLU A 208 -2.77 -12.37 11.29
N PRO A 209 -2.18 -12.38 12.51
CA PRO A 209 -2.84 -11.91 13.73
C PRO A 209 -3.36 -10.48 13.64
N ARG A 210 -2.62 -9.56 13.00
CA ARG A 210 -3.00 -8.16 12.84
C ARG A 210 -4.32 -7.99 12.06
N LYS A 211 -4.65 -8.93 11.18
CA LYS A 211 -5.89 -8.94 10.40
C LYS A 211 -7.09 -9.50 11.16
N ASN A 212 -6.88 -9.94 12.40
CA ASN A 212 -7.92 -10.28 13.37
C ASN A 212 -8.92 -11.33 12.85
N ALA A 213 -8.42 -12.35 12.15
CA ALA A 213 -9.24 -13.35 11.48
C ALA A 213 -10.12 -14.14 12.46
N GLN A 214 -9.59 -14.48 13.66
CA GLN A 214 -10.36 -15.24 14.65
C GLN A 214 -11.60 -14.48 15.12
N PHE A 215 -11.46 -13.18 15.43
CA PHE A 215 -12.57 -12.31 15.78
C PHE A 215 -13.64 -12.30 14.68
N LEU A 216 -13.21 -12.16 13.41
CA LEU A 216 -14.13 -12.15 12.28
C LEU A 216 -14.87 -13.47 12.15
N PHE A 217 -14.18 -14.61 12.29
CA PHE A 217 -14.80 -15.92 12.19
C PHE A 217 -15.80 -16.15 13.32
N ASP A 218 -15.42 -15.79 14.56
CA ASP A 218 -16.31 -15.92 15.72
C ASP A 218 -17.56 -15.05 15.56
N TRP A 219 -17.41 -13.80 15.13
CA TRP A 219 -18.55 -12.94 14.81
C TRP A 219 -19.41 -13.54 13.69
N PHE A 220 -18.83 -13.86 12.54
CA PHE A 220 -19.57 -14.32 11.37
C PHE A 220 -20.38 -15.61 11.61
N LEU A 221 -19.90 -16.47 12.48
CA LEU A 221 -20.54 -17.75 12.80
C LEU A 221 -21.61 -17.65 13.88
N ASN A 222 -21.48 -16.71 14.82
CA ASN A 222 -22.34 -16.60 15.99
C ASN A 222 -23.31 -15.42 15.92
N SER A 223 -23.09 -14.45 15.03
CA SER A 223 -23.98 -13.29 14.85
C SER A 223 -25.39 -13.72 14.43
N GLN A 224 -26.38 -13.11 15.06
CA GLN A 224 -27.79 -13.34 14.76
C GLN A 224 -28.31 -12.46 13.60
N VAL A 225 -27.55 -11.42 13.23
CA VAL A 225 -27.93 -10.48 12.16
C VAL A 225 -27.42 -10.93 10.78
N VAL A 226 -26.39 -11.77 10.74
CA VAL A 226 -25.84 -12.32 9.49
C VAL A 226 -26.70 -13.50 9.01
N PRO A 227 -27.23 -13.47 7.78
CA PRO A 227 -28.05 -14.56 7.25
C PRO A 227 -27.35 -15.92 7.30
N ALA A 228 -28.10 -16.97 7.65
CA ALA A 228 -27.56 -18.34 7.73
C ALA A 228 -26.97 -18.84 6.41
N ASN A 229 -27.45 -18.34 5.26
CA ASN A 229 -26.95 -18.64 3.91
C ASN A 229 -25.84 -17.69 3.43
N ALA A 230 -25.32 -16.81 4.30
CA ALA A 230 -24.18 -15.95 3.96
C ALA A 230 -22.89 -16.77 3.85
N GLU A 231 -22.06 -16.40 2.89
CA GLU A 231 -20.72 -16.93 2.68
C GLU A 231 -19.68 -15.83 2.93
N LEU A 232 -18.53 -16.19 3.49
CA LEU A 232 -17.36 -15.31 3.62
C LEU A 232 -16.22 -15.87 2.77
N TRP A 233 -15.77 -15.11 1.79
CA TRP A 233 -14.66 -15.47 0.92
C TRP A 233 -13.39 -14.77 1.37
N TRP A 234 -12.38 -15.57 1.69
CA TRP A 234 -11.07 -15.07 2.10
C TRP A 234 -10.06 -15.22 0.96
N VAL A 235 -9.50 -14.11 0.47
CA VAL A 235 -8.47 -14.05 -0.56
C VAL A 235 -7.16 -13.60 0.08
N GLY A 236 -6.11 -14.35 -0.14
CA GLY A 236 -4.76 -14.05 0.32
C GLY A 236 -4.04 -15.28 0.84
N PRO A 237 -2.73 -15.17 1.06
CA PRO A 237 -1.90 -16.26 1.54
C PRO A 237 -2.05 -16.48 3.04
N MET A 238 -1.59 -17.65 3.49
CA MET A 238 -1.30 -17.88 4.90
C MET A 238 -0.09 -17.04 5.31
N GLY A 239 -0.20 -16.31 6.42
CA GLY A 239 0.84 -15.50 7.01
C GLY A 239 1.56 -16.17 8.19
N TRP A 240 2.25 -15.35 8.99
CA TRP A 240 2.96 -15.80 10.18
C TRP A 240 2.03 -15.85 11.41
N LEU A 241 2.46 -16.63 12.43
CA LEU A 241 1.72 -16.78 13.69
C LEU A 241 0.26 -17.27 13.53
N THR A 242 -0.05 -17.88 12.39
CA THR A 242 -1.36 -18.49 12.16
C THR A 242 -1.47 -19.73 13.02
N SER A 243 -2.33 -19.70 14.04
CA SER A 243 -2.48 -20.82 14.96
C SER A 243 -3.41 -21.90 14.39
N HIS A 244 -3.22 -23.16 14.86
CA HIS A 244 -4.18 -24.25 14.64
C HIS A 244 -5.61 -23.88 15.10
N ARG A 245 -5.76 -22.90 16.00
CA ARG A 245 -7.05 -22.43 16.53
C ARG A 245 -7.83 -21.63 15.49
N GLU A 246 -7.16 -20.74 14.74
CA GLU A 246 -7.78 -19.98 13.62
C GLU A 246 -8.25 -20.92 12.52
N MET A 247 -7.46 -21.95 12.21
CA MET A 247 -7.84 -22.99 11.25
C MET A 247 -8.98 -23.87 11.77
N LYS A 248 -9.08 -24.11 13.10
CA LYS A 248 -10.21 -24.84 13.68
C LYS A 248 -11.51 -24.05 13.62
N GLY A 249 -11.46 -22.73 13.86
CA GLY A 249 -12.61 -21.83 13.68
C GLY A 249 -13.13 -21.90 12.25
N ALA A 250 -12.23 -21.75 11.28
CA ALA A 250 -12.57 -21.85 9.86
C ALA A 250 -13.14 -23.24 9.47
N ARG A 251 -12.63 -24.34 10.04
CA ARG A 251 -13.15 -25.69 9.79
C ARG A 251 -14.52 -25.92 10.41
N LYS A 252 -14.83 -25.34 11.58
CA LYS A 252 -16.17 -25.37 12.20
C LYS A 252 -17.21 -24.61 11.36
N ALA A 253 -16.77 -23.60 10.60
CA ALA A 253 -17.61 -22.82 9.70
C ALA A 253 -18.15 -23.62 8.49
N GLY A 254 -17.60 -24.82 8.25
CA GLY A 254 -18.00 -25.63 7.11
C GLY A 254 -17.85 -24.88 5.79
N ARG A 255 -18.91 -24.93 4.94
CA ARG A 255 -18.89 -24.26 3.62
C ARG A 255 -19.14 -22.75 3.69
N ARG A 256 -19.47 -22.18 4.86
CA ARG A 256 -19.74 -20.73 4.98
C ARG A 256 -18.50 -19.85 4.87
N ILE A 257 -17.30 -20.36 5.22
CA ILE A 257 -16.03 -19.64 5.02
C ILE A 257 -15.21 -20.38 3.97
N ARG A 258 -14.86 -19.67 2.90
CA ARG A 258 -14.11 -20.21 1.76
C ARG A 258 -12.77 -19.50 1.62
N PHE A 259 -11.68 -20.26 1.76
CA PHE A 259 -10.33 -19.76 1.48
C PHE A 259 -10.01 -19.96 0.00
N LEU A 260 -9.83 -18.87 -0.73
CA LEU A 260 -9.56 -18.86 -2.17
C LEU A 260 -8.06 -18.84 -2.47
N GLY A 261 -7.21 -18.63 -1.44
CA GLY A 261 -5.78 -18.49 -1.62
C GLY A 261 -5.39 -17.20 -2.34
N VAL A 262 -4.23 -17.22 -2.98
CA VAL A 262 -3.76 -16.11 -3.81
C VAL A 262 -4.39 -16.22 -5.20
N VAL A 263 -4.98 -15.14 -5.68
CA VAL A 263 -5.62 -15.05 -6.99
C VAL A 263 -4.92 -14.00 -7.85
N SER A 264 -5.15 -14.02 -9.17
CA SER A 264 -4.68 -12.98 -10.08
C SER A 264 -5.42 -11.66 -9.84
N ASP A 265 -4.84 -10.53 -10.29
CA ASP A 265 -5.47 -9.21 -10.19
C ASP A 265 -6.82 -9.17 -10.92
N SER A 266 -6.92 -9.81 -12.08
CA SER A 266 -8.18 -9.92 -12.82
C SER A 266 -9.26 -10.69 -12.05
N GLU A 267 -8.89 -11.80 -11.40
CA GLU A 267 -9.82 -12.55 -10.54
C GLU A 267 -10.21 -11.76 -9.30
N LEU A 268 -9.26 -11.04 -8.69
CA LEU A 268 -9.53 -10.19 -7.53
C LEU A 268 -10.51 -9.05 -7.87
N CYS A 269 -10.35 -8.41 -9.02
CA CYS A 269 -11.31 -7.42 -9.52
C CYS A 269 -12.71 -8.03 -9.71
N LYS A 270 -12.81 -9.24 -10.27
CA LYS A 270 -14.10 -9.96 -10.40
C LYS A 270 -14.72 -10.26 -9.04
N LEU A 271 -13.91 -10.66 -8.06
CA LEU A 271 -14.39 -10.93 -6.70
C LEU A 271 -14.95 -9.68 -6.04
N TYR A 272 -14.25 -8.53 -6.13
CA TYR A 272 -14.75 -7.25 -5.63
C TYR A 272 -16.07 -6.82 -6.32
N GLN A 273 -16.19 -7.04 -7.64
CA GLN A 273 -17.41 -6.75 -8.39
C GLN A 273 -18.56 -7.70 -8.02
N THR A 274 -18.25 -8.95 -7.66
CA THR A 274 -19.25 -10.00 -7.38
C THR A 274 -19.71 -9.98 -5.93
N ALA A 275 -18.81 -9.74 -4.97
CA ALA A 275 -19.14 -9.73 -3.56
C ALA A 275 -20.20 -8.65 -3.24
N GLY A 276 -21.13 -8.99 -2.36
CA GLY A 276 -22.17 -8.06 -1.92
C GLY A 276 -21.62 -6.98 -0.98
N TRP A 277 -20.55 -7.30 -0.26
CA TRP A 277 -19.89 -6.44 0.72
C TRP A 277 -18.47 -6.94 0.97
N SER A 278 -17.64 -6.08 1.58
CA SER A 278 -16.29 -6.44 2.04
C SER A 278 -16.14 -6.15 3.52
N ILE A 279 -15.23 -6.85 4.23
CA ILE A 279 -15.00 -6.62 5.65
C ILE A 279 -13.52 -6.73 6.01
N TYR A 280 -13.04 -5.79 6.86
CA TYR A 280 -11.63 -5.68 7.28
C TYR A 280 -11.54 -5.36 8.79
N PRO A 281 -11.46 -6.38 9.65
CA PRO A 281 -11.43 -6.22 11.10
C PRO A 281 -10.03 -5.99 11.66
N SER A 282 -9.14 -5.37 10.88
CA SER A 282 -7.74 -5.22 11.24
C SER A 282 -7.56 -4.46 12.55
N LEU A 283 -6.65 -4.94 13.39
CA LEU A 283 -6.30 -4.26 14.64
C LEU A 283 -5.55 -2.95 14.39
N TYR A 284 -4.86 -2.86 13.27
CA TYR A 284 -4.14 -1.67 12.84
C TYR A 284 -3.84 -1.74 11.32
N GLU A 285 -3.97 -0.61 10.62
CA GLU A 285 -3.56 -0.43 9.22
C GLU A 285 -2.81 0.88 9.02
N GLY A 286 -1.78 0.86 8.18
CA GLY A 286 -1.10 2.09 7.79
C GLY A 286 -1.83 2.86 6.70
N PHE A 287 -2.55 2.15 5.79
CA PHE A 287 -3.37 2.77 4.76
C PHE A 287 -4.71 2.04 4.57
N GLY A 288 -4.69 0.76 4.18
CA GLY A 288 -5.92 0.00 3.93
C GLY A 288 -6.25 -0.14 2.44
N PHE A 289 -5.29 -0.58 1.62
CA PHE A 289 -5.51 -0.87 0.20
C PHE A 289 -6.80 -1.64 -0.09
N PRO A 290 -7.12 -2.72 0.64
CA PRO A 290 -8.33 -3.48 0.35
C PRO A 290 -9.63 -2.70 0.55
N VAL A 291 -9.65 -1.71 1.47
CA VAL A 291 -10.80 -0.80 1.66
C VAL A 291 -10.97 0.07 0.42
N LEU A 292 -9.90 0.73 -0.02
CA LEU A 292 -9.92 1.58 -1.22
C LEU A 292 -10.30 0.78 -2.46
N ASP A 293 -9.68 -0.38 -2.66
CA ASP A 293 -9.95 -1.23 -3.82
C ASP A 293 -11.41 -1.72 -3.84
N ALA A 294 -11.98 -2.10 -2.68
CA ALA A 294 -13.39 -2.50 -2.57
C ALA A 294 -14.33 -1.34 -2.95
N LEU A 295 -14.12 -0.15 -2.39
CA LEU A 295 -14.92 1.04 -2.68
C LEU A 295 -14.85 1.42 -4.16
N ARG A 296 -13.64 1.43 -4.77
CA ARG A 296 -13.47 1.71 -6.20
C ARG A 296 -14.16 0.69 -7.11
N HIS A 297 -14.35 -0.55 -6.66
CA HIS A 297 -15.16 -1.54 -7.36
C HIS A 297 -16.65 -1.45 -7.01
N GLY A 298 -17.07 -0.45 -6.25
CA GLY A 298 -18.45 -0.23 -5.84
C GLY A 298 -18.95 -1.26 -4.80
N ALA A 299 -18.05 -1.96 -4.09
CA ALA A 299 -18.41 -2.86 -3.01
C ALA A 299 -18.50 -2.07 -1.70
N PRO A 300 -19.63 -2.09 -0.99
CA PRO A 300 -19.72 -1.50 0.34
C PRO A 300 -18.80 -2.22 1.32
N VAL A 301 -18.32 -1.49 2.33
CA VAL A 301 -17.25 -1.93 3.21
C VAL A 301 -17.62 -1.79 4.68
N LEU A 302 -17.40 -2.84 5.45
CA LEU A 302 -17.31 -2.81 6.91
C LEU A 302 -15.83 -2.84 7.30
N THR A 303 -15.34 -1.90 8.09
CA THR A 303 -13.93 -1.88 8.50
C THR A 303 -13.76 -1.38 9.92
N SER A 304 -12.66 -1.80 10.56
CA SER A 304 -12.28 -1.23 11.85
C SER A 304 -12.01 0.27 11.71
N GLY A 305 -12.44 1.05 12.71
CA GLY A 305 -12.30 2.51 12.72
C GLY A 305 -11.19 3.02 13.65
N ASN A 306 -10.05 2.29 13.77
CA ASN A 306 -9.05 2.54 14.81
C ASN A 306 -7.68 3.05 14.31
N SER A 307 -7.52 3.27 13.00
CA SER A 307 -6.27 3.73 12.37
C SER A 307 -6.57 4.43 11.04
N SER A 308 -5.68 4.35 10.07
CA SER A 308 -5.82 5.00 8.75
C SER A 308 -7.12 4.72 8.01
N THR A 309 -7.76 3.59 8.25
CA THR A 309 -9.06 3.27 7.65
C THR A 309 -10.14 4.29 7.99
N ARG A 310 -10.00 5.02 9.12
CA ARG A 310 -10.89 6.10 9.52
C ARG A 310 -10.79 7.35 8.63
N GLU A 311 -9.73 7.45 7.83
CA GLU A 311 -9.50 8.57 6.92
C GLU A 311 -10.28 8.44 5.60
N PHE A 312 -10.83 7.24 5.31
CA PHE A 312 -11.70 7.05 4.15
C PHE A 312 -13.09 7.64 4.40
N GLU A 313 -13.57 8.37 3.41
CA GLU A 313 -14.94 8.89 3.37
C GLU A 313 -15.61 8.41 2.09
N SER A 314 -16.71 7.67 2.23
CA SER A 314 -17.46 7.15 1.08
C SER A 314 -18.86 6.69 1.53
N PRO A 315 -19.89 6.85 0.69
CA PRO A 315 -21.13 6.08 0.85
C PRO A 315 -20.82 4.57 0.90
N GLY A 316 -21.59 3.82 1.67
CA GLY A 316 -21.40 2.37 1.81
C GLY A 316 -20.19 1.98 2.67
N LEU A 317 -19.57 2.90 3.40
CA LEU A 317 -18.47 2.63 4.33
C LEU A 317 -18.95 2.76 5.77
N HIS A 318 -18.88 1.65 6.52
CA HIS A 318 -19.30 1.58 7.90
C HIS A 318 -18.15 1.12 8.80
N PHE A 319 -18.02 1.75 9.96
CA PHE A 319 -16.96 1.48 10.92
C PHE A 319 -17.46 0.69 12.12
N PHE A 320 -16.56 -0.13 12.67
CA PHE A 320 -16.80 -0.88 13.90
C PHE A 320 -15.52 -0.95 14.76
N ASP A 321 -15.67 -1.35 16.03
CA ASP A 321 -14.56 -1.66 16.93
C ASP A 321 -14.08 -3.10 16.69
N PRO A 322 -12.81 -3.36 16.33
CA PRO A 322 -12.29 -4.70 16.09
C PRO A 322 -12.16 -5.56 17.37
N TYR A 323 -12.54 -5.05 18.53
CA TYR A 323 -12.56 -5.77 19.80
C TYR A 323 -13.99 -6.04 20.32
N ASP A 324 -15.02 -5.43 19.71
CA ASP A 324 -16.42 -5.58 20.11
C ASP A 324 -17.31 -6.05 18.95
N ALA A 325 -17.75 -7.33 19.04
CA ALA A 325 -18.58 -7.96 18.03
C ALA A 325 -19.97 -7.30 17.87
N SER A 326 -20.51 -6.65 18.92
CA SER A 326 -21.79 -5.97 18.83
C SER A 326 -21.75 -4.78 17.89
N THR A 327 -20.62 -4.05 17.86
CA THR A 327 -20.43 -2.93 16.93
C THR A 327 -20.34 -3.38 15.45
N VAL A 328 -19.93 -4.64 15.19
CA VAL A 328 -19.98 -5.20 13.84
C VAL A 328 -21.41 -5.49 13.44
N ASP A 329 -22.25 -5.96 14.38
CA ASP A 329 -23.68 -6.16 14.13
C ASP A 329 -24.37 -4.83 13.81
N ASP A 330 -24.05 -3.75 14.54
CA ASP A 330 -24.57 -2.41 14.29
C ASP A 330 -24.16 -1.90 12.91
N ALA A 331 -22.86 -2.02 12.57
CA ALA A 331 -22.35 -1.64 11.25
C ALA A 331 -22.99 -2.47 10.12
N TRP A 332 -23.22 -3.77 10.35
CA TRP A 332 -23.94 -4.62 9.41
C TRP A 332 -25.37 -4.18 9.20
N GLN A 333 -26.09 -3.86 10.28
CA GLN A 333 -27.49 -3.37 10.21
C GLN A 333 -27.56 -2.02 9.50
N ALA A 334 -26.62 -1.11 9.77
CA ALA A 334 -26.51 0.17 9.08
C ALA A 334 -26.29 -0.01 7.56
N LEU A 335 -25.38 -0.90 7.18
CA LEU A 335 -25.16 -1.26 5.78
C LEU A 335 -26.44 -1.81 5.12
N LYS A 336 -27.21 -2.65 5.82
CA LYS A 336 -28.46 -3.21 5.30
C LYS A 336 -29.57 -2.17 5.20
N ALA A 337 -29.62 -1.22 6.13
CA ALA A 337 -30.60 -0.13 6.12
C ALA A 337 -30.31 0.89 4.99
N GLU A 338 -29.03 1.16 4.71
CA GLU A 338 -28.62 2.02 3.60
C GLU A 338 -29.02 1.42 2.24
N GLY A 339 -29.04 0.08 2.14
CA GLY A 339 -29.43 -0.64 0.93
C GLY A 339 -28.39 -0.51 -0.21
N PRO A 340 -28.81 -0.68 -1.48
CA PRO A 340 -27.91 -0.52 -2.62
C PRO A 340 -27.47 0.94 -2.77
N VAL A 341 -26.19 1.22 -2.56
CA VAL A 341 -25.61 2.55 -2.66
C VAL A 341 -24.69 2.65 -3.90
N ALA A 342 -24.76 3.78 -4.58
CA ALA A 342 -23.80 4.11 -5.62
C ALA A 342 -22.55 4.74 -4.99
N ILE A 343 -21.41 4.10 -5.14
CA ILE A 343 -20.11 4.58 -4.65
C ILE A 343 -19.43 5.34 -5.80
N PRO A 344 -19.31 6.67 -5.72
CA PRO A 344 -18.68 7.46 -6.78
C PRO A 344 -17.15 7.24 -6.74
N LYS A 345 -16.55 6.98 -7.90
CA LYS A 345 -15.11 6.77 -8.04
C LYS A 345 -14.32 8.09 -8.02
N GLU A 346 -14.85 9.13 -8.64
CA GLU A 346 -14.13 10.38 -8.88
C GLU A 346 -13.56 11.03 -7.60
N PRO A 347 -14.29 11.17 -6.49
CA PRO A 347 -13.72 11.69 -5.26
C PRO A 347 -12.58 10.83 -4.72
N LEU A 348 -12.70 9.50 -4.80
CA LEU A 348 -11.66 8.57 -4.38
C LEU A 348 -10.41 8.70 -5.27
N ASP A 349 -10.58 8.77 -6.59
CA ASP A 349 -9.48 8.87 -7.55
C ASP A 349 -8.72 10.19 -7.43
N ARG A 350 -9.41 11.28 -7.07
CA ARG A 350 -8.79 12.57 -6.81
C ARG A 350 -7.94 12.59 -5.56
N LEU A 351 -8.42 11.98 -4.46
CA LEU A 351 -7.72 11.96 -3.16
C LEU A 351 -6.62 10.91 -3.13
N TYR A 352 -6.90 9.73 -3.66
CA TYR A 352 -6.05 8.54 -3.58
C TYR A 352 -5.44 8.22 -4.94
N SER A 353 -4.38 8.94 -5.31
CA SER A 353 -3.72 8.75 -6.61
C SER A 353 -2.21 8.64 -6.49
N TRP A 354 -1.63 7.76 -7.30
CA TRP A 354 -0.18 7.61 -7.38
C TRP A 354 0.51 8.84 -7.95
N GLU A 355 -0.21 9.61 -8.76
CA GLU A 355 0.28 10.89 -9.28
C GLU A 355 0.49 11.92 -8.16
N ASN A 356 -0.42 11.98 -7.17
CA ASN A 356 -0.26 12.84 -6.01
C ASN A 356 0.96 12.44 -5.18
N VAL A 357 1.19 11.14 -4.96
CA VAL A 357 2.38 10.67 -4.23
C VAL A 357 3.66 11.04 -4.99
N ALA A 358 3.72 10.77 -6.29
CA ALA A 358 4.86 11.10 -7.14
C ALA A 358 5.15 12.61 -7.13
N ARG A 359 4.12 13.44 -7.23
CA ARG A 359 4.24 14.89 -7.14
C ARG A 359 4.79 15.33 -5.79
N THR A 360 4.30 14.77 -4.69
CA THR A 360 4.79 15.08 -3.34
C THR A 360 6.28 14.77 -3.18
N VAL A 361 6.75 13.63 -3.69
CA VAL A 361 8.19 13.27 -3.69
C VAL A 361 9.02 14.31 -4.43
N LEU A 362 8.60 14.69 -5.63
CA LEU A 362 9.34 15.65 -6.47
C LEU A 362 9.30 17.08 -5.91
N GLU A 363 8.19 17.50 -5.33
CA GLU A 363 8.04 18.79 -4.68
C GLU A 363 8.91 18.91 -3.42
N ALA A 364 8.99 17.85 -2.61
CA ALA A 364 9.88 17.82 -1.44
C ALA A 364 11.35 18.05 -1.85
N HIS A 365 11.81 17.38 -2.91
CA HIS A 365 13.15 17.60 -3.44
C HIS A 365 13.35 19.04 -3.96
N ARG A 366 12.39 19.61 -4.68
CA ARG A 366 12.49 20.99 -5.18
C ARG A 366 12.61 22.00 -4.05
N ARG A 367 11.82 21.85 -2.97
CA ARG A 367 11.87 22.74 -1.80
C ARG A 367 13.23 22.70 -1.12
N SER A 368 13.80 21.53 -0.90
CA SER A 368 15.12 21.41 -0.28
C SER A 368 16.22 22.11 -1.08
N ARG A 369 16.12 22.11 -2.43
CA ARG A 369 17.08 22.81 -3.29
C ARG A 369 16.94 24.33 -3.23
N VAL A 370 15.72 24.85 -3.12
CA VAL A 370 15.48 26.31 -2.98
C VAL A 370 16.00 26.81 -1.63
N GLU A 371 15.84 26.01 -0.58
CA GLU A 371 16.37 26.34 0.76
C GLU A 371 17.90 26.31 0.80
N ALA A 372 18.54 25.40 0.03
CA ALA A 372 19.99 25.31 -0.07
C ALA A 372 20.61 26.42 -0.93
N ASP A 373 19.88 27.03 -1.86
CA ASP A 373 20.34 28.14 -2.72
C ASP A 373 19.29 29.27 -2.78
N PRO A 374 19.18 30.08 -1.71
CA PRO A 374 18.21 31.18 -1.64
C PRO A 374 18.41 32.28 -2.69
N GLY A 375 19.60 32.33 -3.34
CA GLY A 375 19.92 33.33 -4.36
C GLY A 375 19.35 33.06 -5.75
N SER A 376 18.83 31.85 -6.02
CA SER A 376 18.29 31.46 -7.36
C SER A 376 16.85 31.88 -7.62
N SER A 377 16.15 32.49 -6.65
CA SER A 377 14.72 32.84 -6.73
C SER A 377 14.40 34.19 -7.38
N TRP A 378 15.41 34.95 -7.89
CA TRP A 378 15.21 36.31 -8.43
C TRP A 378 15.39 36.44 -9.95
N ALA A 379 15.23 35.37 -10.71
CA ALA A 379 15.25 35.42 -12.17
C ALA A 379 14.04 34.68 -12.75
N ALA A 380 12.88 35.29 -12.73
CA ALA A 380 11.70 34.94 -13.52
C ALA A 380 11.07 36.20 -14.08
#